data_4d93a28da17a6c91415513ead7288768
#
_entry.id   4d93a28da17a6c91415513ead7288768
#
_cell.length_a   1.000
_cell.length_b   1.000
_cell.length_c   1.000
_cell.angle_alpha   90.00
_cell.angle_beta   90.00
_cell.angle_gamma   90.00
#
_symmetry.space_group_name_H-M   'P 1'
#
loop_
_entity.id
_entity.type
_entity.pdbx_description
1 polymer ?
#
loop_
_entity_poly.entity_id
_entity_poly.type
_entity_poly.pdbx_seq_one_letter_code
_entity_poly.pdbx_strand_id
1 'polypeptide(L)'
;MAFDIPSLKDSVHPDEWQLRVDLAACYRLVALYGWSDLVFTHISAKLPHSVAGDDHQFLINPYGLMFDEITASSLVKVDMACNKLHDSPFPVNPAGFVIHSAMHEARPDAGCVLHTHTRAGVAVSAQAHGVLPISQQSTFVLASLAYHGYEGVAIRDDEKTRLQADLGQAN
;
A
#
# COMPACT_ATOMS: atom_id res chain seq x y z
N MET A 1 11.04 -5.46 22.11
CA MET A 1 12.46 -5.47 21.68
C MET A 1 12.53 -4.62 20.41
N ALA A 2 13.36 -3.60 20.35
CA ALA A 2 13.63 -2.91 19.10
C ALA A 2 14.44 -3.87 18.21
N PHE A 3 14.00 -4.09 16.98
CA PHE A 3 14.79 -4.85 16.02
C PHE A 3 15.99 -3.99 15.61
N ASP A 4 17.18 -4.56 15.69
CA ASP A 4 18.37 -3.93 15.13
C ASP A 4 18.36 -4.12 13.61
N ILE A 5 17.88 -3.09 12.90
CA ILE A 5 17.77 -3.11 11.45
C ILE A 5 18.91 -2.26 10.88
N PRO A 6 19.90 -2.88 10.22
CA PRO A 6 21.00 -2.13 9.63
C PRO A 6 20.51 -1.09 8.63
N SER A 7 21.20 0.06 8.60
CA SER A 7 20.88 1.12 7.64
C SER A 7 21.15 0.68 6.21
N LEU A 8 20.17 0.86 5.33
CA LEU A 8 20.32 0.63 3.88
C LEU A 8 20.75 1.90 3.12
N LYS A 9 20.97 3.03 3.80
CA LYS A 9 21.21 4.34 3.18
C LYS A 9 22.31 4.33 2.14
N ASP A 10 23.42 3.67 2.45
CA ASP A 10 24.61 3.68 1.60
C ASP A 10 24.71 2.43 0.71
N SER A 11 23.69 1.55 0.73
CA SER A 11 23.66 0.28 -0.01
C SER A 11 22.57 0.21 -1.09
N VAL A 12 21.71 1.25 -1.19
CA VAL A 12 20.68 1.35 -2.22
C VAL A 12 20.87 2.61 -3.06
N HIS A 13 20.22 2.67 -4.23
CA HIS A 13 20.23 3.87 -5.08
C HIS A 13 19.68 5.09 -4.31
N PRO A 14 20.24 6.31 -4.51
CA PRO A 14 19.76 7.52 -3.80
C PRO A 14 18.26 7.77 -3.97
N ASP A 15 17.70 7.56 -5.16
CA ASP A 15 16.25 7.74 -5.41
C ASP A 15 15.42 6.68 -4.68
N GLU A 16 15.91 5.43 -4.58
CA GLU A 16 15.27 4.41 -3.74
C GLU A 16 15.31 4.82 -2.27
N TRP A 17 16.46 5.32 -1.79
CA TRP A 17 16.57 5.77 -0.41
C TRP A 17 15.60 6.90 -0.09
N GLN A 18 15.47 7.89 -0.97
CA GLN A 18 14.51 8.98 -0.77
C GLN A 18 13.08 8.44 -0.70
N LEU A 19 12.69 7.55 -1.62
CA LEU A 19 11.37 6.93 -1.60
C LEU A 19 11.12 6.14 -0.29
N ARG A 20 12.13 5.43 0.22
CA ARG A 20 12.05 4.72 1.50
C ARG A 20 11.82 5.67 2.67
N VAL A 21 12.48 6.82 2.68
CA VAL A 21 12.30 7.86 3.72
C VAL A 21 10.88 8.42 3.65
N ASP A 22 10.39 8.77 2.46
CA ASP A 22 9.06 9.36 2.27
C ASP A 22 7.96 8.34 2.63
N LEU A 23 8.11 7.09 2.23
CA LEU A 23 7.16 6.03 2.56
C LEU A 23 7.15 5.73 4.07
N ALA A 24 8.30 5.67 4.73
CA ALA A 24 8.38 5.50 6.18
C ALA A 24 7.74 6.68 6.93
N ALA A 25 7.92 7.91 6.44
CA ALA A 25 7.24 9.08 6.99
C ALA A 25 5.72 8.99 6.82
N CYS A 26 5.23 8.52 5.66
CA CYS A 26 3.81 8.28 5.41
C CYS A 26 3.22 7.27 6.41
N TYR A 27 3.89 6.14 6.65
CA TYR A 27 3.48 5.17 7.66
C TYR A 27 3.33 5.80 9.06
N ARG A 28 4.31 6.60 9.48
CA ARG A 28 4.28 7.28 10.78
C ARG A 28 3.18 8.32 10.87
N LEU A 29 2.88 9.03 9.79
CA LEU A 29 1.75 9.96 9.72
C LEU A 29 0.41 9.22 9.85
N VAL A 30 0.24 8.09 9.16
CA VAL A 30 -0.96 7.26 9.27
C VAL A 30 -1.14 6.74 10.70
N ALA A 31 -0.07 6.33 11.37
CA ALA A 31 -0.10 5.96 12.79
C ALA A 31 -0.48 7.16 13.69
N LEU A 32 0.14 8.32 13.46
CA LEU A 32 -0.13 9.56 14.22
C LEU A 32 -1.61 9.98 14.13
N TYR A 33 -2.23 9.82 12.96
CA TYR A 33 -3.65 10.13 12.75
C TYR A 33 -4.60 9.02 13.21
N GLY A 34 -4.08 7.88 13.68
CA GLY A 34 -4.89 6.75 14.13
C GLY A 34 -5.67 6.06 13.01
N TRP A 35 -5.08 5.97 11.81
CA TRP A 35 -5.70 5.35 10.63
C TRP A 35 -5.22 3.92 10.39
N SER A 36 -4.23 3.46 11.16
CA SER A 36 -3.76 2.08 11.14
C SER A 36 -4.66 1.16 11.97
N ASP A 37 -4.63 -0.12 11.66
CA ASP A 37 -5.29 -1.18 12.43
C ASP A 37 -4.30 -2.33 12.64
N LEU A 38 -3.56 -2.27 13.77
CA LEU A 38 -2.49 -3.21 14.10
C LEU A 38 -1.55 -3.42 12.89
N VAL A 39 -1.48 -4.65 12.39
CA VAL A 39 -0.65 -5.08 11.25
C VAL A 39 -1.46 -5.35 9.98
N PHE A 40 -2.76 -5.03 9.98
CA PHE A 40 -3.68 -5.38 8.89
C PHE A 40 -3.78 -4.36 7.78
N THR A 41 -3.18 -3.19 7.96
CA THR A 41 -3.11 -2.13 6.95
C THR A 41 -1.73 -2.10 6.29
N HIS A 42 -1.65 -1.55 5.08
CA HIS A 42 -0.41 -1.52 4.31
C HIS A 42 -0.40 -0.35 3.33
N ILE A 43 0.79 0.12 3.00
CA ILE A 43 1.03 1.16 2.00
C ILE A 43 2.19 0.69 1.13
N SER A 44 2.04 0.78 -0.19
CA SER A 44 3.14 0.51 -1.11
C SER A 44 3.47 1.73 -1.94
N ALA A 45 4.73 1.83 -2.36
CA ALA A 45 5.20 2.85 -3.27
C ALA A 45 6.00 2.20 -4.40
N LYS A 46 5.67 2.58 -5.65
CA LYS A 46 6.34 2.11 -6.85
C LYS A 46 7.72 2.74 -6.95
N LEU A 47 8.72 1.92 -7.24
CA LEU A 47 10.08 2.41 -7.47
C LEU A 47 10.16 3.24 -8.75
N PRO A 48 10.94 4.34 -8.76
CA PRO A 48 11.09 5.17 -9.94
C PRO A 48 11.89 4.43 -11.03
N HIS A 49 11.69 4.83 -12.28
CA HIS A 49 12.37 4.26 -13.45
C HIS A 49 13.91 4.31 -13.32
N SER A 50 14.46 5.33 -12.65
CA SER A 50 15.91 5.43 -12.37
C SER A 50 16.48 4.27 -11.56
N VAL A 51 15.61 3.52 -10.86
CA VAL A 51 16.00 2.38 -10.02
C VAL A 51 15.58 1.05 -10.63
N ALA A 52 14.33 0.96 -11.08
CA ALA A 52 13.72 -0.28 -11.53
C ALA A 52 13.74 -0.45 -13.06
N GLY A 53 14.08 0.62 -13.81
CA GLY A 53 13.90 0.60 -15.25
C GLY A 53 12.42 0.39 -15.61
N ASP A 54 12.15 -0.52 -16.52
CA ASP A 54 10.80 -0.91 -16.93
C ASP A 54 10.19 -1.99 -16.02
N ASP A 55 10.93 -2.48 -15.03
CA ASP A 55 10.42 -3.48 -14.10
C ASP A 55 9.42 -2.89 -13.12
N HIS A 56 8.36 -3.65 -12.83
CA HIS A 56 7.39 -3.30 -11.81
C HIS A 56 7.90 -3.77 -10.44
N GLN A 57 8.55 -2.86 -9.72
CA GLN A 57 9.06 -3.09 -8.37
C GLN A 57 8.46 -2.06 -7.41
N PHE A 58 8.22 -2.46 -6.17
CA PHE A 58 7.70 -1.54 -5.15
C PHE A 58 8.17 -1.86 -3.75
N LEU A 59 8.09 -0.85 -2.89
CA LEU A 59 8.34 -0.97 -1.46
C LEU A 59 7.01 -1.19 -0.73
N ILE A 60 7.02 -2.05 0.28
CA ILE A 60 5.87 -2.32 1.15
C ILE A 60 6.35 -2.52 2.59
N ASN A 61 5.46 -2.37 3.57
CA ASN A 61 5.80 -2.60 4.97
C ASN A 61 6.17 -4.06 5.27
N PRO A 62 7.12 -4.27 6.17
CA PRO A 62 7.34 -5.59 6.76
C PRO A 62 6.10 -6.04 7.53
N TYR A 63 5.61 -7.24 7.24
CA TYR A 63 4.48 -7.80 7.98
C TYR A 63 4.90 -8.16 9.41
N GLY A 64 4.13 -7.67 10.37
CA GLY A 64 4.38 -7.89 11.80
C GLY A 64 4.93 -6.67 12.54
N LEU A 65 5.34 -5.58 11.84
CA LEU A 65 5.65 -4.30 12.46
C LEU A 65 4.45 -3.36 12.44
N MET A 66 4.28 -2.62 13.54
CA MET A 66 3.31 -1.53 13.62
C MET A 66 3.78 -0.33 12.78
N PHE A 67 2.88 0.52 12.33
CA PHE A 67 3.20 1.62 11.44
C PHE A 67 4.16 2.65 12.05
N ASP A 68 4.12 2.87 13.34
CA ASP A 68 5.05 3.74 14.08
C ASP A 68 6.45 3.11 14.27
N GLU A 69 6.59 1.79 14.06
CA GLU A 69 7.87 1.09 14.09
C GLU A 69 8.58 1.09 12.72
N ILE A 70 7.86 1.43 11.63
CA ILE A 70 8.41 1.39 10.27
C ILE A 70 9.54 2.42 10.12
N THR A 71 10.65 1.97 9.55
CA THR A 71 11.80 2.80 9.17
C THR A 71 12.09 2.66 7.68
N ALA A 72 12.85 3.59 7.11
CA ALA A 72 13.28 3.51 5.72
C ALA A 72 14.01 2.18 5.41
N SER A 73 14.79 1.67 6.37
CA SER A 73 15.54 0.43 6.22
C SER A 73 14.73 -0.84 6.47
N SER A 74 13.58 -0.76 7.17
CA SER A 74 12.71 -1.91 7.40
C SER A 74 11.81 -2.25 6.21
N LEU A 75 11.55 -1.30 5.32
CA LEU A 75 10.69 -1.51 4.14
C LEU A 75 11.24 -2.62 3.25
N VAL A 76 10.34 -3.49 2.79
CA VAL A 76 10.67 -4.63 1.94
C VAL A 76 10.47 -4.24 0.48
N LYS A 77 11.49 -4.49 -0.35
CA LYS A 77 11.44 -4.30 -1.80
C LYS A 77 11.05 -5.61 -2.45
N VAL A 78 10.02 -5.58 -3.30
CA VAL A 78 9.47 -6.77 -3.97
C VAL A 78 9.20 -6.52 -5.44
N ASP A 79 9.18 -7.60 -6.23
CA ASP A 79 8.68 -7.63 -7.59
C ASP A 79 7.19 -8.01 -7.66
N MET A 80 6.63 -8.09 -8.87
CA MET A 80 5.23 -8.46 -9.12
C MET A 80 4.89 -9.91 -8.75
N ALA A 81 5.89 -10.77 -8.61
CA ALA A 81 5.74 -12.16 -8.16
C ALA A 81 5.93 -12.33 -6.65
N CYS A 82 6.00 -11.22 -5.88
CA CYS A 82 6.26 -11.20 -4.43
C CYS A 82 7.65 -11.71 -4.04
N ASN A 83 8.60 -11.76 -4.96
CA ASN A 83 9.97 -12.07 -4.60
C ASN A 83 10.61 -10.86 -3.94
N LYS A 84 11.29 -11.10 -2.80
CA LYS A 84 12.10 -10.06 -2.17
C LYS A 84 13.35 -9.80 -3.01
N LEU A 85 13.59 -8.53 -3.32
CA LEU A 85 14.73 -8.09 -4.15
C LEU A 85 15.92 -7.62 -3.32
N HIS A 86 15.87 -7.77 -2.01
CA HIS A 86 16.99 -7.58 -1.09
C HIS A 86 16.83 -8.51 0.11
N ASP A 87 17.90 -8.72 0.85
CA ASP A 87 17.85 -9.49 2.09
C ASP A 87 17.04 -8.73 3.15
N SER A 88 15.98 -9.35 3.62
CA SER A 88 15.09 -8.81 4.66
C SER A 88 14.58 -9.96 5.53
N PRO A 89 14.69 -9.86 6.87
CA PRO A 89 14.18 -10.88 7.77
C PRO A 89 12.65 -10.89 7.85
N PHE A 90 11.98 -9.87 7.31
CA PHE A 90 10.56 -9.72 7.44
C PHE A 90 9.79 -10.37 6.29
N PRO A 91 8.65 -11.03 6.55
CA PRO A 91 7.71 -11.45 5.53
C PRO A 91 6.92 -10.24 4.97
N VAL A 92 6.29 -10.45 3.83
CA VAL A 92 5.29 -9.54 3.24
C VAL A 92 3.90 -10.08 3.54
N ASN A 93 2.92 -9.21 3.76
CA ASN A 93 1.52 -9.60 3.93
C ASN A 93 0.96 -10.09 2.58
N PRO A 94 0.54 -11.37 2.44
CA PRO A 94 0.02 -11.89 1.18
C PRO A 94 -1.22 -11.14 0.66
N ALA A 95 -2.15 -10.78 1.55
CA ALA A 95 -3.35 -10.03 1.17
C ALA A 95 -3.00 -8.61 0.65
N GLY A 96 -2.06 -7.93 1.32
CA GLY A 96 -1.54 -6.65 0.84
C GLY A 96 -0.88 -6.77 -0.52
N PHE A 97 -0.14 -7.84 -0.75
CA PHE A 97 0.51 -8.07 -2.03
C PHE A 97 -0.51 -8.26 -3.17
N VAL A 98 -1.56 -9.08 -2.99
CA VAL A 98 -2.60 -9.33 -4.01
C VAL A 98 -3.27 -8.02 -4.44
N ILE A 99 -3.75 -7.23 -3.47
CA ILE A 99 -4.45 -5.98 -3.77
C ILE A 99 -3.50 -4.95 -4.41
N HIS A 100 -2.36 -4.69 -3.77
CA HIS A 100 -1.45 -3.63 -4.21
C HIS A 100 -0.82 -3.94 -5.57
N SER A 101 -0.45 -5.19 -5.84
CA SER A 101 0.06 -5.59 -7.15
C SER A 101 -1.01 -5.42 -8.24
N ALA A 102 -2.27 -5.76 -7.96
CA ALA A 102 -3.37 -5.55 -8.90
C ALA A 102 -3.57 -4.06 -9.24
N MET A 103 -3.51 -3.18 -8.23
CA MET A 103 -3.66 -1.74 -8.43
C MET A 103 -2.47 -1.15 -9.20
N HIS A 104 -1.24 -1.47 -8.84
CA HIS A 104 -0.04 -1.00 -9.55
C HIS A 104 0.02 -1.50 -11.00
N GLU A 105 -0.50 -2.69 -11.29
CA GLU A 105 -0.59 -3.23 -12.63
C GLU A 105 -1.66 -2.52 -13.48
N ALA A 106 -2.86 -2.30 -12.90
CA ALA A 106 -3.96 -1.61 -13.59
C ALA A 106 -3.68 -0.12 -13.81
N ARG A 107 -2.93 0.51 -12.91
CA ARG A 107 -2.62 1.95 -12.90
C ARG A 107 -1.11 2.17 -12.86
N PRO A 108 -0.43 2.10 -14.03
CA PRO A 108 1.02 2.35 -14.11
C PRO A 108 1.42 3.75 -13.62
N ASP A 109 0.50 4.71 -13.65
CA ASP A 109 0.63 6.08 -13.16
C ASP A 109 0.46 6.22 -11.64
N ALA A 110 -0.09 5.21 -10.95
CA ALA A 110 -0.23 5.22 -9.51
C ALA A 110 1.15 4.98 -8.84
N GLY A 111 1.75 6.04 -8.31
CA GLY A 111 3.01 5.95 -7.59
C GLY A 111 2.90 5.32 -6.21
N CYS A 112 1.71 5.33 -5.60
CA CYS A 112 1.46 4.82 -4.25
C CYS A 112 0.06 4.22 -4.16
N VAL A 113 -0.08 3.13 -3.41
CA VAL A 113 -1.36 2.52 -3.02
C VAL A 113 -1.41 2.46 -1.50
N LEU A 114 -2.50 2.98 -0.92
CA LEU A 114 -2.66 3.11 0.52
C LEU A 114 -3.94 2.43 0.98
N HIS A 115 -3.82 1.48 1.90
CA HIS A 115 -4.93 0.78 2.56
C HIS A 115 -4.96 1.15 4.05
N THR A 116 -6.08 1.71 4.49
CA THR A 116 -6.28 2.10 5.89
C THR A 116 -7.63 1.61 6.41
N HIS A 117 -7.73 1.47 7.74
CA HIS A 117 -8.96 1.10 8.44
C HIS A 117 -9.43 2.26 9.32
N THR A 118 -9.63 3.46 8.74
CA THR A 118 -10.21 4.57 9.51
C THR A 118 -11.62 4.21 9.95
N ARG A 119 -12.02 4.60 11.16
CA ARG A 119 -13.37 4.32 11.69
C ARG A 119 -14.47 4.83 10.75
N ALA A 120 -14.30 6.05 10.21
CA ALA A 120 -15.24 6.62 9.27
C ALA A 120 -15.27 5.85 7.93
N GLY A 121 -14.10 5.49 7.38
CA GLY A 121 -14.01 4.71 6.15
C GLY A 121 -14.65 3.35 6.27
N VAL A 122 -14.36 2.60 7.34
CA VAL A 122 -14.97 1.30 7.61
C VAL A 122 -16.49 1.43 7.80
N ALA A 123 -16.94 2.43 8.56
CA ALA A 123 -18.38 2.64 8.78
C ALA A 123 -19.14 2.95 7.49
N VAL A 124 -18.57 3.76 6.59
CA VAL A 124 -19.20 4.09 5.29
C VAL A 124 -19.14 2.90 4.33
N SER A 125 -18.01 2.19 4.26
CA SER A 125 -17.87 1.03 3.37
C SER A 125 -18.81 -0.13 3.72
N ALA A 126 -19.23 -0.23 4.98
CA ALA A 126 -20.19 -1.23 5.46
C ALA A 126 -21.66 -0.87 5.22
N GLN A 127 -21.96 0.32 4.68
CA GLN A 127 -23.33 0.74 4.41
C GLN A 127 -23.81 0.29 3.02
N ALA A 128 -25.10 -0.01 2.90
CA ALA A 128 -25.71 -0.45 1.65
C ALA A 128 -25.57 0.56 0.50
N HIS A 129 -25.49 1.86 0.82
CA HIS A 129 -25.42 2.94 -0.17
C HIS A 129 -24.03 3.58 -0.28
N GLY A 130 -23.05 3.16 0.54
CA GLY A 130 -21.70 3.70 0.54
C GLY A 130 -21.66 5.22 0.75
N VAL A 131 -20.81 5.92 -0.02
CA VAL A 131 -20.66 7.39 0.06
C VAL A 131 -21.87 8.07 -0.60
N LEU A 132 -22.55 8.95 0.14
CA LEU A 132 -23.70 9.72 -0.35
C LEU A 132 -23.29 11.18 -0.68
N PRO A 133 -23.90 11.84 -1.69
CA PRO A 133 -23.59 13.22 -2.09
C PRO A 133 -24.23 14.25 -1.15
N ILE A 134 -23.97 14.16 0.14
CA ILE A 134 -24.61 14.97 1.19
C ILE A 134 -23.72 16.11 1.72
N SER A 135 -22.51 16.22 1.23
CA SER A 135 -21.57 17.30 1.57
C SER A 135 -20.61 17.57 0.43
N GLN A 136 -19.97 18.76 0.42
CA GLN A 136 -18.93 19.08 -0.55
C GLN A 136 -17.77 18.06 -0.49
N GLN A 137 -17.39 17.62 0.71
CA GLN A 137 -16.33 16.63 0.89
C GLN A 137 -16.70 15.29 0.26
N SER A 138 -17.93 14.83 0.42
CA SER A 138 -18.38 13.57 -0.17
C SER A 138 -18.40 13.64 -1.72
N THR A 139 -18.71 14.80 -2.30
CA THR A 139 -18.69 14.95 -3.77
C THR A 139 -17.28 14.87 -4.35
N PHE A 140 -16.25 15.31 -3.62
CA PHE A 140 -14.85 15.10 -4.05
C PHE A 140 -14.47 13.62 -4.06
N VAL A 141 -14.89 12.87 -3.05
CA VAL A 141 -14.66 11.42 -3.01
C VAL A 141 -15.39 10.72 -4.16
N LEU A 142 -16.68 11.05 -4.37
CA LEU A 142 -17.50 10.45 -5.42
C LEU A 142 -16.97 10.69 -6.84
N ALA A 143 -16.19 11.76 -7.06
CA ALA A 143 -15.62 12.08 -8.37
C ALA A 143 -14.62 11.04 -8.87
N SER A 144 -14.02 10.24 -7.97
CA SER A 144 -13.04 9.20 -8.32
C SER A 144 -13.18 7.94 -7.44
N LEU A 145 -14.42 7.61 -7.06
CA LEU A 145 -14.73 6.44 -6.24
C LEU A 145 -15.13 5.25 -7.12
N ALA A 146 -14.54 4.10 -6.86
CA ALA A 146 -14.99 2.81 -7.36
C ALA A 146 -15.41 1.90 -6.19
N TYR A 147 -16.27 0.93 -6.48
CA TYR A 147 -16.67 -0.09 -5.52
C TYR A 147 -16.28 -1.47 -6.06
N HIS A 148 -15.77 -2.29 -5.17
CA HIS A 148 -15.52 -3.72 -5.42
C HIS A 148 -16.41 -4.54 -4.49
N GLY A 149 -17.04 -5.62 -5.02
CA GLY A 149 -17.82 -6.55 -4.22
C GLY A 149 -16.95 -7.28 -3.20
N TYR A 150 -17.36 -7.27 -1.92
CA TYR A 150 -16.55 -7.91 -0.87
C TYR A 150 -16.48 -9.43 -1.06
N GLU A 151 -15.29 -9.97 -1.28
CA GLU A 151 -15.02 -11.40 -1.50
C GLU A 151 -14.30 -12.08 -0.31
N GLY A 152 -14.14 -11.38 0.79
CA GLY A 152 -13.36 -11.85 1.95
C GLY A 152 -11.95 -11.27 1.99
N VAL A 153 -11.02 -12.01 2.61
CA VAL A 153 -9.61 -11.61 2.63
C VAL A 153 -8.99 -11.88 1.26
N ALA A 154 -8.42 -10.85 0.63
CA ALA A 154 -7.85 -10.90 -0.72
C ALA A 154 -6.54 -11.69 -0.76
N ILE A 155 -6.65 -13.00 -0.85
CA ILE A 155 -5.50 -13.94 -0.93
C ILE A 155 -5.49 -14.76 -2.22
N ARG A 156 -6.47 -14.53 -3.11
CA ARG A 156 -6.61 -15.27 -4.36
C ARG A 156 -6.22 -14.42 -5.55
N ASP A 157 -5.40 -14.98 -6.44
CA ASP A 157 -4.96 -14.26 -7.64
C ASP A 157 -6.10 -13.98 -8.64
N ASP A 158 -7.15 -14.80 -8.67
CA ASP A 158 -8.31 -14.58 -9.55
C ASP A 158 -9.13 -13.33 -9.21
N GLU A 159 -9.02 -12.82 -7.97
CA GLU A 159 -9.64 -11.57 -7.54
C GLU A 159 -9.00 -10.35 -8.20
N LYS A 160 -7.70 -10.40 -8.54
CA LYS A 160 -6.98 -9.27 -9.18
C LYS A 160 -7.68 -8.73 -10.41
N THR A 161 -8.14 -9.62 -11.30
CA THR A 161 -8.83 -9.21 -12.54
C THR A 161 -10.12 -8.45 -12.25
N ARG A 162 -10.87 -8.85 -11.22
CA ARG A 162 -12.11 -8.17 -10.82
C ARG A 162 -11.82 -6.83 -10.16
N LEU A 163 -10.83 -6.79 -9.27
CA LEU A 163 -10.35 -5.54 -8.66
C LEU A 163 -9.93 -4.51 -9.73
N GLN A 164 -9.19 -4.94 -10.73
CA GLN A 164 -8.74 -4.08 -11.84
C GLN A 164 -9.91 -3.59 -12.69
N ALA A 165 -10.88 -4.47 -12.98
CA ALA A 165 -12.07 -4.11 -13.73
C ALA A 165 -12.94 -3.10 -12.98
N ASP A 166 -13.14 -3.30 -11.68
CA ASP A 166 -13.95 -2.41 -10.83
C ASP A 166 -13.27 -1.07 -10.58
N LEU A 167 -11.93 -1.04 -10.45
CA LEU A 167 -11.16 0.19 -10.34
C LEU A 167 -11.36 1.09 -11.58
N GLY A 168 -11.30 0.54 -12.77
CA GLY A 168 -11.48 1.27 -14.03
C GLY A 168 -10.56 2.48 -14.12
N GLN A 169 -11.14 3.67 -14.23
CA GLN A 169 -10.43 4.96 -14.27
C GLN A 169 -10.48 5.73 -12.94
N ALA A 170 -10.99 5.14 -11.87
CA ALA A 170 -11.00 5.76 -10.54
C ALA A 170 -9.57 5.92 -9.99
N ASN A 171 -9.37 6.95 -9.16
CA ASN A 171 -8.06 7.27 -8.55
C ASN A 171 -7.98 6.76 -7.12
#